data_ace3e4da67bb7e23f3f526e27238a8a5
#
_entry.id   ace3e4da67bb7e23f3f526e27238a8a5
#
_cell.length_a   1.000
_cell.length_b   1.000
_cell.length_c   1.000
_cell.angle_alpha   90.00
_cell.angle_beta   90.00
_cell.angle_gamma   90.00
#
_symmetry.space_group_name_H-M   'P 1'
#
loop_
_entity.id
_entity.type
_entity.pdbx_description
1 polymer ?
#
loop_
_entity_poly.entity_id
_entity_poly.type
_entity_poly.pdbx_seq_one_letter_code
_entity_poly.pdbx_strand_id
1 'polypeptide(L)'
;MKLSDIGEFGFIDRIKKDTIVNPASVVVGIGDDGAVYKTTEGKEQVAVIDTMIEGRHFIIGKTATWYEAGYKAVASNLSDIAAMGAEPTHLVLSVALTPQMDAAQTDELYRGMKDICRHYGVNILGGDTVVSSEGAVLTVAAFGEIEAGKAVLRSGAVPGDIVAVSHTLGNSGAGLDVLLAGEAGYAALKKAHAMPVPQVELGRLAVKYGCHSLNDISDGLASESNEIAAASHVDLILDKLQIPLSDELRRWCEVSGKDPYAYALTGGEDYELVLTMAPDDFYLLKEEFSALTAIGRVQAGSGKVYLKDGHHTQVLAPSGWNHFSGGE
;
A
#
# COMPACT_ATOMS: atom_id res chain seq x y z
N MET A 1 -6.66 -29.88 12.67
CA MET A 1 -7.88 -29.42 13.35
C MET A 1 -8.47 -28.34 12.46
N LYS A 2 -9.67 -28.54 12.01
CA LYS A 2 -10.37 -27.63 11.08
C LYS A 2 -11.07 -26.52 11.86
N LEU A 3 -11.36 -25.39 11.19
CA LEU A 3 -12.17 -24.32 11.80
C LEU A 3 -13.56 -24.84 12.20
N SER A 4 -14.14 -25.75 11.42
CA SER A 4 -15.39 -26.43 11.78
C SER A 4 -15.34 -27.22 13.09
N ASP A 5 -14.15 -27.64 13.53
CA ASP A 5 -13.98 -28.43 14.77
C ASP A 5 -13.94 -27.56 16.03
N ILE A 6 -13.46 -26.30 15.90
CA ILE A 6 -13.30 -25.35 17.02
C ILE A 6 -14.44 -24.33 17.10
N GLY A 7 -15.16 -24.11 16.02
CA GLY A 7 -16.21 -23.10 15.92
C GLY A 7 -15.71 -21.65 16.01
N GLU A 8 -16.62 -20.71 15.90
CA GLU A 8 -16.34 -19.27 15.89
C GLU A 8 -15.66 -18.80 17.19
N PHE A 9 -16.21 -19.12 18.33
CA PHE A 9 -15.62 -18.69 19.64
C PHE A 9 -14.24 -19.30 19.89
N GLY A 10 -14.03 -20.55 19.52
CA GLY A 10 -12.71 -21.19 19.62
C GLY A 10 -11.69 -20.54 18.69
N PHE A 11 -12.11 -20.08 17.51
CA PHE A 11 -11.28 -19.29 16.62
C PHE A 11 -10.93 -17.91 17.21
N ILE A 12 -11.91 -17.15 17.71
CA ILE A 12 -11.71 -15.84 18.34
C ILE A 12 -10.75 -15.96 19.53
N ASP A 13 -10.93 -16.95 20.41
CA ASP A 13 -10.03 -17.19 21.54
C ASP A 13 -8.58 -17.46 21.14
N ARG A 14 -8.38 -18.05 19.98
CA ARG A 14 -7.06 -18.34 19.41
C ARG A 14 -6.37 -17.09 18.88
N ILE A 15 -7.09 -16.24 18.16
CA ILE A 15 -6.53 -15.07 17.49
C ILE A 15 -6.38 -13.84 18.38
N LYS A 16 -7.15 -13.70 19.46
CA LYS A 16 -7.21 -12.49 20.30
C LYS A 16 -5.94 -12.17 21.09
N LYS A 17 -5.01 -13.13 21.22
CA LYS A 17 -3.74 -12.89 21.91
C LYS A 17 -2.82 -11.98 21.11
N ASP A 18 -2.07 -11.13 21.79
CA ASP A 18 -1.05 -10.24 21.19
C ASP A 18 -1.60 -9.33 20.08
N THR A 19 -2.86 -8.90 20.20
CA THR A 19 -3.51 -7.96 19.26
C THR A 19 -3.34 -6.50 19.67
N ILE A 20 -3.05 -6.24 20.93
CA ILE A 20 -2.86 -4.88 21.46
C ILE A 20 -1.37 -4.61 21.62
N VAL A 21 -0.84 -3.69 20.81
CA VAL A 21 0.56 -3.24 20.82
C VAL A 21 0.73 -2.03 21.72
N ASN A 22 -0.17 -1.05 21.60
CA ASN A 22 -0.20 0.16 22.44
C ASN A 22 -1.44 0.16 23.34
N PRO A 23 -1.36 -0.38 24.58
CA PRO A 23 -2.52 -0.50 25.46
C PRO A 23 -3.00 0.85 26.00
N ALA A 24 -2.19 1.91 25.97
CA ALA A 24 -2.57 3.22 26.53
C ALA A 24 -3.74 3.87 25.77
N SER A 25 -3.89 3.58 24.49
CA SER A 25 -4.97 4.09 23.63
C SER A 25 -6.22 3.22 23.63
N VAL A 26 -6.17 1.96 24.14
CA VAL A 26 -7.31 1.05 24.10
C VAL A 26 -8.00 1.00 25.46
N VAL A 27 -9.32 1.18 25.45
CA VAL A 27 -10.18 1.06 26.62
C VAL A 27 -10.87 -0.30 26.64
N VAL A 28 -11.43 -0.72 25.52
CA VAL A 28 -12.04 -2.05 25.31
C VAL A 28 -11.54 -2.59 23.96
N GLY A 29 -10.96 -3.77 23.97
CA GLY A 29 -10.51 -4.50 22.77
C GLY A 29 -11.45 -5.65 22.43
N ILE A 30 -10.89 -6.75 21.86
CA ILE A 30 -11.63 -7.96 21.48
C ILE A 30 -12.31 -8.58 22.71
N GLY A 31 -13.61 -8.85 22.62
CA GLY A 31 -14.37 -9.58 23.65
C GLY A 31 -15.69 -8.95 24.04
N ASP A 32 -16.06 -7.82 23.46
CA ASP A 32 -17.36 -7.17 23.63
C ASP A 32 -17.94 -6.85 22.23
N ASP A 33 -19.16 -6.32 22.14
CA ASP A 33 -19.85 -5.99 20.88
C ASP A 33 -19.09 -4.95 20.05
N GLY A 34 -18.24 -4.14 20.66
CA GLY A 34 -17.41 -3.15 20.00
C GLY A 34 -16.15 -2.82 20.77
N ALA A 35 -15.16 -2.28 20.07
CA ALA A 35 -13.95 -1.75 20.68
C ALA A 35 -14.12 -0.30 21.07
N VAL A 36 -13.47 0.11 22.17
CA VAL A 36 -13.43 1.51 22.62
C VAL A 36 -11.98 1.94 22.73
N TYR A 37 -11.62 3.01 22.03
CA TYR A 37 -10.28 3.57 22.06
C TYR A 37 -10.28 5.08 22.21
N LYS A 38 -9.16 5.64 22.66
CA LYS A 38 -8.97 7.07 22.84
C LYS A 38 -8.39 7.67 21.57
N THR A 39 -8.86 8.87 21.22
CA THR A 39 -8.27 9.71 20.18
C THR A 39 -7.33 10.73 20.84
N THR A 40 -6.31 11.17 20.13
CA THR A 40 -5.36 12.17 20.61
C THR A 40 -5.95 13.57 20.42
N GLU A 41 -5.93 14.39 21.48
CA GLU A 41 -6.39 15.78 21.42
C GLU A 41 -5.57 16.59 20.39
N GLY A 42 -6.23 17.39 19.57
CA GLY A 42 -5.60 18.21 18.53
C GLY A 42 -5.26 17.46 17.25
N LYS A 43 -5.63 16.19 17.14
CA LYS A 43 -5.48 15.39 15.92
C LYS A 43 -6.82 15.07 15.25
N GLU A 44 -6.78 14.89 13.95
CA GLU A 44 -7.89 14.38 13.12
C GLU A 44 -7.67 12.89 12.86
N GLN A 45 -8.76 12.15 12.60
CA GLN A 45 -8.74 10.73 12.29
C GLN A 45 -8.74 10.53 10.78
N VAL A 46 -7.82 9.68 10.29
CA VAL A 46 -7.84 9.13 8.94
C VAL A 46 -8.42 7.72 9.04
N ALA A 47 -9.37 7.39 8.17
CA ALA A 47 -9.98 6.07 8.10
C ALA A 47 -9.91 5.56 6.66
N VAL A 48 -9.43 4.34 6.49
CA VAL A 48 -9.28 3.66 5.20
C VAL A 48 -9.81 2.24 5.29
N ILE A 49 -10.12 1.63 4.14
CA ILE A 49 -10.60 0.25 4.08
C ILE A 49 -10.23 -0.38 2.74
N ASP A 50 -9.63 -1.56 2.82
CA ASP A 50 -9.32 -2.40 1.66
C ASP A 50 -9.77 -3.83 1.86
N THR A 51 -10.06 -4.51 0.75
CA THR A 51 -10.44 -5.92 0.73
C THR A 51 -9.58 -6.71 -0.25
N MET A 52 -9.01 -7.81 0.22
CA MET A 52 -8.28 -8.78 -0.59
C MET A 52 -9.07 -10.08 -0.72
N ILE A 53 -9.11 -10.64 -1.93
CA ILE A 53 -9.84 -11.87 -2.26
C ILE A 53 -8.86 -12.90 -2.80
N GLU A 54 -8.87 -14.12 -2.24
CA GLU A 54 -8.08 -15.24 -2.74
C GLU A 54 -8.45 -15.55 -4.19
N GLY A 55 -7.45 -15.84 -5.02
CA GLY A 55 -7.60 -16.03 -6.46
C GLY A 55 -7.56 -14.74 -7.28
N ARG A 56 -7.60 -13.57 -6.63
CA ARG A 56 -7.48 -12.24 -7.29
C ARG A 56 -6.26 -11.48 -6.80
N HIS A 57 -6.14 -11.21 -5.51
CA HIS A 57 -5.07 -10.42 -4.92
C HIS A 57 -3.93 -11.28 -4.35
N PHE A 58 -4.20 -12.56 -4.10
CA PHE A 58 -3.23 -13.57 -3.68
C PHE A 58 -3.72 -14.98 -4.05
N ILE A 59 -2.78 -15.88 -4.28
CA ILE A 59 -3.03 -17.30 -4.55
C ILE A 59 -2.16 -18.11 -3.59
N ILE A 60 -2.79 -18.72 -2.58
CA ILE A 60 -2.06 -19.48 -1.57
C ILE A 60 -1.29 -20.65 -2.19
N GLY A 61 -0.01 -20.76 -1.81
CA GLY A 61 0.92 -21.75 -2.34
C GLY A 61 1.51 -21.41 -3.71
N LYS A 62 1.10 -20.30 -4.32
CA LYS A 62 1.65 -19.82 -5.59
C LYS A 62 2.24 -18.41 -5.50
N THR A 63 1.43 -17.43 -5.12
CA THR A 63 1.89 -16.03 -5.01
C THR A 63 2.07 -15.57 -3.57
N ALA A 64 1.49 -16.29 -2.61
CA ALA A 64 1.64 -15.98 -1.19
C ALA A 64 1.50 -17.24 -0.31
N THR A 65 2.09 -17.19 0.86
CA THR A 65 1.73 -18.01 2.02
C THR A 65 0.62 -17.33 2.83
N TRP A 66 -0.01 -18.02 3.78
CA TRP A 66 -0.99 -17.41 4.67
C TRP A 66 -0.41 -16.25 5.49
N TYR A 67 0.85 -16.38 5.91
CA TYR A 67 1.57 -15.31 6.60
C TYR A 67 1.68 -14.05 5.73
N GLU A 68 2.13 -14.20 4.49
CA GLU A 68 2.29 -13.10 3.55
C GLU A 68 0.95 -12.47 3.17
N ALA A 69 -0.11 -13.27 2.99
CA ALA A 69 -1.45 -12.75 2.73
C ALA A 69 -1.97 -11.88 3.89
N GLY A 70 -1.76 -12.32 5.14
CA GLY A 70 -2.10 -11.53 6.31
C GLY A 70 -1.28 -10.25 6.44
N TYR A 71 0.03 -10.32 6.18
CA TYR A 71 0.91 -9.17 6.18
C TYR A 71 0.47 -8.13 5.14
N LYS A 72 0.27 -8.57 3.88
CA LYS A 72 -0.11 -7.71 2.75
C LYS A 72 -1.47 -7.03 2.96
N ALA A 73 -2.46 -7.76 3.51
CA ALA A 73 -3.78 -7.20 3.79
C ALA A 73 -3.75 -6.02 4.77
N VAL A 74 -2.83 -6.02 5.71
CA VAL A 74 -2.60 -4.87 6.59
C VAL A 74 -1.74 -3.82 5.90
N ALA A 75 -0.69 -4.23 5.16
CA ALA A 75 0.24 -3.33 4.51
C ALA A 75 -0.44 -2.36 3.53
N SER A 76 -1.42 -2.82 2.72
CA SER A 76 -2.18 -1.97 1.80
C SER A 76 -2.85 -0.81 2.52
N ASN A 77 -3.55 -1.10 3.61
CA ASN A 77 -4.23 -0.07 4.41
C ASN A 77 -3.27 0.90 5.12
N LEU A 78 -2.12 0.40 5.59
CA LEU A 78 -1.10 1.28 6.17
C LEU A 78 -0.46 2.18 5.11
N SER A 79 -0.43 1.75 3.84
CA SER A 79 0.00 2.56 2.70
C SER A 79 -0.94 3.74 2.46
N ASP A 80 -2.26 3.53 2.47
CA ASP A 80 -3.25 4.60 2.36
C ASP A 80 -3.11 5.64 3.49
N ILE A 81 -2.89 5.17 4.73
CA ILE A 81 -2.65 6.07 5.87
C ILE A 81 -1.37 6.87 5.66
N ALA A 82 -0.30 6.24 5.14
CA ALA A 82 0.95 6.91 4.80
C ALA A 82 0.74 7.95 3.69
N ALA A 83 -0.08 7.65 2.69
CA ALA A 83 -0.44 8.54 1.58
C ALA A 83 -1.21 9.78 2.04
N MET A 84 -1.85 9.74 3.21
CA MET A 84 -2.47 10.90 3.86
C MET A 84 -1.50 11.66 4.79
N GLY A 85 -0.26 11.18 4.93
CA GLY A 85 0.74 11.71 5.86
C GLY A 85 0.45 11.39 7.33
N ALA A 86 -0.47 10.48 7.61
CA ALA A 86 -0.91 10.13 8.95
C ALA A 86 -0.05 9.03 9.59
N GLU A 87 -0.15 8.90 10.90
CA GLU A 87 0.44 7.82 11.68
C GLU A 87 -0.64 6.75 11.95
N PRO A 88 -0.45 5.50 11.52
CA PRO A 88 -1.43 4.45 11.77
C PRO A 88 -1.49 4.09 13.26
N THR A 89 -2.69 3.82 13.77
CA THR A 89 -2.89 3.58 15.22
C THR A 89 -3.69 2.32 15.52
N HIS A 90 -4.75 2.07 14.77
CA HIS A 90 -5.70 0.99 15.04
C HIS A 90 -6.22 0.37 13.75
N LEU A 91 -6.70 -0.86 13.86
CA LEU A 91 -7.47 -1.50 12.79
C LEU A 91 -8.53 -2.46 13.33
N VAL A 92 -9.52 -2.75 12.50
CA VAL A 92 -10.47 -3.84 12.67
C VAL A 92 -10.47 -4.71 11.42
N LEU A 93 -10.75 -5.99 11.58
CA LEU A 93 -10.63 -7.02 10.53
C LEU A 93 -11.97 -7.70 10.30
N SER A 94 -12.37 -7.88 9.05
CA SER A 94 -13.40 -8.86 8.69
C SER A 94 -12.75 -9.96 7.85
N VAL A 95 -12.88 -11.21 8.29
CA VAL A 95 -12.31 -12.37 7.61
C VAL A 95 -13.41 -13.36 7.25
N ALA A 96 -13.54 -13.66 5.97
CA ALA A 96 -14.36 -14.76 5.49
C ALA A 96 -13.45 -15.93 5.14
N LEU A 97 -13.64 -17.07 5.81
CA LEU A 97 -12.78 -18.25 5.71
C LEU A 97 -13.59 -19.50 5.43
N THR A 98 -12.99 -20.50 4.78
CA THR A 98 -13.68 -21.77 4.53
C THR A 98 -13.66 -22.66 5.78
N PRO A 99 -14.74 -23.41 6.08
CA PRO A 99 -14.79 -24.29 7.26
C PRO A 99 -13.73 -25.39 7.25
N GLN A 100 -13.19 -25.72 6.08
CA GLN A 100 -12.16 -26.75 5.87
C GLN A 100 -10.74 -26.25 6.11
N MET A 101 -10.56 -24.96 6.29
CA MET A 101 -9.25 -24.36 6.59
C MET A 101 -8.68 -24.91 7.91
N ASP A 102 -7.41 -25.24 7.93
CA ASP A 102 -6.75 -25.68 9.15
C ASP A 102 -6.49 -24.49 10.09
N ALA A 103 -6.73 -24.70 11.38
CA ALA A 103 -6.46 -23.68 12.40
C ALA A 103 -5.00 -23.18 12.39
N ALA A 104 -4.03 -24.01 12.00
CA ALA A 104 -2.65 -23.60 11.83
C ALA A 104 -2.47 -22.59 10.69
N GLN A 105 -3.26 -22.66 9.64
CA GLN A 105 -3.23 -21.70 8.53
C GLN A 105 -3.76 -20.32 8.98
N THR A 106 -4.79 -20.32 9.83
CA THR A 106 -5.29 -19.07 10.41
C THR A 106 -4.31 -18.45 11.41
N ASP A 107 -3.54 -19.28 12.14
CA ASP A 107 -2.47 -18.77 13.00
C ASP A 107 -1.39 -18.04 12.18
N GLU A 108 -1.00 -18.62 11.05
CA GLU A 108 -0.02 -18.00 10.14
C GLU A 108 -0.58 -16.70 9.54
N LEU A 109 -1.85 -16.68 9.11
CA LEU A 109 -2.51 -15.48 8.61
C LEU A 109 -2.47 -14.34 9.65
N TYR A 110 -2.92 -14.63 10.87
CA TYR A 110 -2.92 -13.63 11.95
C TYR A 110 -1.52 -13.30 12.46
N ARG A 111 -0.55 -14.22 12.34
CA ARG A 111 0.85 -13.92 12.65
C ARG A 111 1.39 -12.86 11.70
N GLY A 112 1.14 -12.97 10.39
CA GLY A 112 1.51 -11.95 9.42
C GLY A 112 0.90 -10.58 9.74
N MET A 113 -0.42 -10.54 10.02
CA MET A 113 -1.12 -9.32 10.43
C MET A 113 -0.52 -8.69 11.71
N LYS A 114 -0.26 -9.51 12.73
CA LYS A 114 0.28 -9.06 14.01
C LYS A 114 1.72 -8.56 13.91
N ASP A 115 2.53 -9.18 13.06
CA ASP A 115 3.94 -8.80 12.94
C ASP A 115 4.09 -7.43 12.29
N ILE A 116 3.32 -7.12 11.23
CA ILE A 116 3.31 -5.78 10.65
C ILE A 116 2.67 -4.76 11.62
N CYS A 117 1.58 -5.11 12.30
CA CYS A 117 0.98 -4.26 13.31
C CYS A 117 1.96 -3.92 14.43
N ARG A 118 2.74 -4.89 14.88
CA ARG A 118 3.78 -4.67 15.91
C ARG A 118 4.88 -3.74 15.41
N HIS A 119 5.28 -3.89 14.15
CA HIS A 119 6.31 -3.04 13.55
C HIS A 119 5.90 -1.57 13.54
N TYR A 120 4.65 -1.28 13.19
CA TYR A 120 4.12 0.09 13.09
C TYR A 120 3.39 0.59 14.34
N GLY A 121 3.36 -0.18 15.43
CA GLY A 121 2.68 0.23 16.67
C GLY A 121 1.15 0.22 16.62
N VAL A 122 0.56 -0.53 15.68
CA VAL A 122 -0.89 -0.58 15.40
C VAL A 122 -1.58 -1.63 16.27
N ASN A 123 -2.73 -1.31 16.81
CA ASN A 123 -3.57 -2.25 17.56
C ASN A 123 -4.63 -2.90 16.66
N ILE A 124 -4.82 -4.19 16.78
CA ILE A 124 -5.98 -4.92 16.22
C ILE A 124 -7.08 -4.89 17.30
N LEU A 125 -8.09 -4.04 17.10
CA LEU A 125 -9.12 -3.77 18.10
C LEU A 125 -10.23 -4.82 18.13
N GLY A 126 -10.51 -5.44 17.00
CA GLY A 126 -11.64 -6.35 16.84
C GLY A 126 -11.86 -6.74 15.39
N GLY A 127 -13.05 -7.24 15.12
CA GLY A 127 -13.44 -7.60 13.77
C GLY A 127 -14.63 -8.53 13.71
N ASP A 128 -14.81 -9.11 12.55
CA ASP A 128 -15.89 -10.06 12.25
C ASP A 128 -15.32 -11.33 11.59
N THR A 129 -15.96 -12.45 11.81
CA THR A 129 -15.58 -13.74 11.24
C THR A 129 -16.79 -14.41 10.62
N VAL A 130 -16.73 -14.62 9.31
CA VAL A 130 -17.82 -15.24 8.55
C VAL A 130 -17.32 -16.43 7.73
N VAL A 131 -18.25 -17.25 7.29
CA VAL A 131 -17.95 -18.40 6.43
C VAL A 131 -17.95 -17.97 4.97
N SER A 132 -16.89 -18.34 4.23
CA SER A 132 -16.85 -18.30 2.77
C SER A 132 -17.10 -19.69 2.19
N SER A 133 -17.82 -19.77 1.08
CA SER A 133 -17.96 -20.99 0.28
C SER A 133 -16.75 -21.27 -0.61
N GLU A 134 -16.04 -20.21 -1.03
CA GLU A 134 -14.93 -20.28 -1.98
C GLU A 134 -13.83 -19.27 -1.58
N GLY A 135 -12.66 -19.80 -1.22
CA GLY A 135 -11.49 -18.99 -0.90
C GLY A 135 -11.64 -18.07 0.31
N ALA A 136 -10.59 -17.34 0.62
CA ALA A 136 -10.57 -16.38 1.71
C ALA A 136 -10.87 -14.97 1.22
N VAL A 137 -11.58 -14.18 2.05
CA VAL A 137 -11.74 -12.73 1.87
C VAL A 137 -11.24 -12.04 3.14
N LEU A 138 -10.34 -11.09 2.96
CA LEU A 138 -9.69 -10.37 4.04
C LEU A 138 -10.01 -8.89 3.87
N THR A 139 -10.81 -8.33 4.77
CA THR A 139 -11.11 -6.89 4.78
C THR A 139 -10.47 -6.26 6.01
N VAL A 140 -9.71 -5.22 5.81
CA VAL A 140 -9.07 -4.44 6.87
C VAL A 140 -9.63 -3.03 6.79
N ALA A 141 -10.15 -2.51 7.90
CA ALA A 141 -10.39 -1.09 8.06
C ALA A 141 -9.37 -0.55 9.07
N ALA A 142 -8.54 0.38 8.63
CA ALA A 142 -7.49 0.95 9.47
C ALA A 142 -7.74 2.43 9.77
N PHE A 143 -7.23 2.85 10.93
CA PHE A 143 -7.36 4.21 11.45
C PHE A 143 -5.98 4.77 11.76
N GLY A 144 -5.77 6.03 11.36
CA GLY A 144 -4.58 6.79 11.66
C GLY A 144 -4.90 8.14 12.25
N GLU A 145 -3.92 8.80 12.79
CA GLU A 145 -4.02 10.14 13.36
C GLU A 145 -3.06 11.10 12.67
N ILE A 146 -3.54 12.32 12.44
CA ILE A 146 -2.73 13.40 11.89
C ILE A 146 -3.06 14.71 12.61
N GLU A 147 -2.13 15.63 12.71
CA GLU A 147 -2.35 16.96 13.28
C GLU A 147 -3.46 17.68 12.51
N ALA A 148 -4.36 18.36 13.23
CA ALA A 148 -5.54 18.99 12.64
C ALA A 148 -5.18 19.93 11.47
N GLY A 149 -5.81 19.72 10.33
CA GLY A 149 -5.58 20.47 9.10
C GLY A 149 -4.25 20.18 8.39
N LYS A 150 -3.56 19.07 8.73
CA LYS A 150 -2.26 18.68 8.14
C LYS A 150 -2.33 17.47 7.21
N ALA A 151 -3.52 16.89 7.01
CA ALA A 151 -3.67 15.80 6.05
C ALA A 151 -3.22 16.25 4.65
N VAL A 152 -2.30 15.49 4.05
CA VAL A 152 -1.87 15.73 2.67
C VAL A 152 -2.84 15.03 1.75
N LEU A 153 -3.30 15.74 0.73
CA LEU A 153 -4.31 15.25 -0.20
C LEU A 153 -3.70 15.00 -1.58
N ARG A 154 -4.43 14.32 -2.46
CA ARG A 154 -4.11 14.25 -3.90
C ARG A 154 -4.19 15.62 -4.56
N SER A 155 -5.03 16.53 -4.03
CA SER A 155 -5.12 17.93 -4.45
C SER A 155 -4.12 18.79 -3.69
N GLY A 156 -3.56 19.80 -4.38
CA GLY A 156 -2.63 20.75 -3.74
C GLY A 156 -1.33 20.95 -4.51
N ALA A 157 -1.04 20.13 -5.51
CA ALA A 157 0.12 20.33 -6.38
C ALA A 157 0.05 21.70 -7.07
N VAL A 158 1.18 22.43 -7.07
CA VAL A 158 1.27 23.76 -7.68
C VAL A 158 2.33 23.81 -8.78
N PRO A 159 2.14 24.65 -9.82
CA PRO A 159 3.16 24.81 -10.88
C PRO A 159 4.51 25.22 -10.29
N GLY A 160 5.56 24.51 -10.69
CA GLY A 160 6.91 24.67 -10.17
C GLY A 160 7.36 23.58 -9.22
N ASP A 161 6.45 22.80 -8.67
CA ASP A 161 6.77 21.66 -7.81
C ASP A 161 7.61 20.61 -8.53
N ILE A 162 8.45 19.93 -7.77
CA ILE A 162 9.06 18.66 -8.15
C ILE A 162 8.02 17.56 -7.96
N VAL A 163 7.94 16.63 -8.94
CA VAL A 163 7.27 15.33 -8.76
C VAL A 163 8.32 14.31 -8.37
N ALA A 164 8.12 13.61 -7.26
CA ALA A 164 9.08 12.63 -6.76
C ALA A 164 8.39 11.33 -6.34
N VAL A 165 9.16 10.24 -6.32
CA VAL A 165 8.74 8.93 -5.84
C VAL A 165 9.73 8.35 -4.84
N SER A 166 9.25 7.50 -3.94
CA SER A 166 10.10 6.71 -3.05
C SER A 166 10.68 5.49 -3.76
N HIS A 167 11.86 5.04 -3.31
CA HIS A 167 12.58 3.82 -3.71
C HIS A 167 12.57 3.54 -5.22
N THR A 168 12.16 2.34 -5.63
CA THR A 168 12.12 1.86 -7.03
C THR A 168 10.76 1.25 -7.34
N LEU A 169 10.27 1.48 -8.57
CA LEU A 169 8.93 1.12 -9.00
C LEU A 169 8.90 -0.12 -9.91
N GLY A 170 7.74 -0.77 -9.97
CA GLY A 170 7.46 -1.92 -10.82
C GLY A 170 7.92 -3.26 -10.24
N ASN A 171 8.47 -3.26 -9.03
CA ASN A 171 8.98 -4.48 -8.40
C ASN A 171 7.87 -5.47 -8.06
N SER A 172 6.72 -4.99 -7.58
CA SER A 172 5.60 -5.84 -7.20
C SER A 172 4.97 -6.52 -8.42
N GLY A 173 4.68 -5.79 -9.48
CA GLY A 173 4.13 -6.35 -10.72
C GLY A 173 5.06 -7.39 -11.34
N ALA A 174 6.37 -7.11 -11.39
CA ALA A 174 7.36 -8.08 -11.84
C ALA A 174 7.47 -9.28 -10.90
N GLY A 175 7.37 -9.06 -9.59
CA GLY A 175 7.35 -10.11 -8.56
C GLY A 175 6.18 -11.07 -8.74
N LEU A 176 5.00 -10.55 -9.06
CA LEU A 176 3.83 -11.36 -9.40
C LEU A 176 4.12 -12.27 -10.61
N ASP A 177 4.68 -11.72 -11.68
CA ASP A 177 5.00 -12.51 -12.88
C ASP A 177 6.03 -13.61 -12.57
N VAL A 178 7.07 -13.32 -11.79
CA VAL A 178 8.08 -14.29 -11.35
C VAL A 178 7.43 -15.40 -10.52
N LEU A 179 6.53 -15.06 -9.60
CA LEU A 179 5.78 -16.03 -8.77
C LEU A 179 4.86 -16.91 -9.62
N LEU A 180 4.11 -16.30 -10.55
CA LEU A 180 3.20 -17.02 -11.45
C LEU A 180 3.95 -17.97 -12.39
N ALA A 181 5.13 -17.56 -12.86
CA ALA A 181 6.00 -18.40 -13.70
C ALA A 181 6.70 -19.52 -12.91
N GLY A 182 6.72 -19.45 -11.57
CA GLY A 182 7.44 -20.41 -10.73
C GLY A 182 8.96 -20.33 -10.85
N GLU A 183 9.48 -19.17 -11.26
CA GLU A 183 10.91 -18.96 -11.49
C GLU A 183 11.70 -18.97 -10.17
N ALA A 184 12.87 -19.59 -10.21
CA ALA A 184 13.82 -19.53 -9.10
C ALA A 184 14.57 -18.18 -9.10
N GLY A 185 14.97 -17.69 -7.93
CA GLY A 185 15.65 -16.40 -7.81
C GLY A 185 14.67 -15.23 -7.68
N TYR A 186 15.13 -14.02 -7.98
CA TYR A 186 14.37 -12.76 -7.91
C TYR A 186 13.68 -12.53 -6.55
N ALA A 187 14.42 -12.76 -5.48
CA ALA A 187 13.86 -12.76 -4.11
C ALA A 187 13.33 -11.39 -3.71
N ALA A 188 13.97 -10.28 -4.15
CA ALA A 188 13.51 -8.94 -3.85
C ALA A 188 12.20 -8.61 -4.56
N LEU A 189 12.03 -9.02 -5.83
CA LEU A 189 10.78 -8.83 -6.56
C LEU A 189 9.63 -9.62 -5.94
N LYS A 190 9.86 -10.91 -5.63
CA LYS A 190 8.86 -11.75 -4.94
C LYS A 190 8.44 -11.15 -3.60
N LYS A 191 9.43 -10.67 -2.82
CA LYS A 191 9.17 -10.04 -1.53
C LYS A 191 8.39 -8.73 -1.70
N ALA A 192 8.71 -7.90 -2.69
CA ALA A 192 7.99 -6.66 -2.96
C ALA A 192 6.50 -6.91 -3.22
N HIS A 193 6.16 -8.00 -3.96
CA HIS A 193 4.78 -8.40 -4.18
C HIS A 193 4.09 -8.99 -2.94
N ALA A 194 4.76 -9.93 -2.26
CA ALA A 194 4.15 -10.70 -1.17
C ALA A 194 4.13 -9.93 0.16
N MET A 195 5.11 -9.07 0.39
CA MET A 195 5.29 -8.33 1.65
C MET A 195 5.75 -6.89 1.37
N PRO A 196 4.87 -6.04 0.79
CA PRO A 196 5.18 -4.64 0.52
C PRO A 196 5.43 -3.87 1.82
N VAL A 197 6.20 -2.79 1.73
CA VAL A 197 6.57 -1.95 2.89
C VAL A 197 5.84 -0.62 2.79
N PRO A 198 4.82 -0.36 3.64
CA PRO A 198 4.14 0.93 3.69
C PRO A 198 5.10 2.06 4.05
N GLN A 199 5.06 3.17 3.33
CA GLN A 199 6.00 4.29 3.46
C GLN A 199 5.56 5.29 4.54
N VAL A 200 5.21 4.80 5.74
CA VAL A 200 4.70 5.62 6.85
C VAL A 200 5.67 6.71 7.26
N GLU A 201 6.98 6.38 7.37
CA GLU A 201 8.01 7.35 7.71
C GLU A 201 8.07 8.48 6.69
N LEU A 202 8.09 8.16 5.39
CA LEU A 202 8.09 9.18 4.34
C LEU A 202 6.82 10.02 4.35
N GLY A 203 5.64 9.40 4.57
CA GLY A 203 4.37 10.14 4.71
C GLY A 203 4.44 11.19 5.83
N ARG A 204 4.99 10.83 6.99
CA ARG A 204 5.20 11.76 8.11
C ARG A 204 6.23 12.86 7.80
N LEU A 205 7.30 12.51 7.11
CA LEU A 205 8.29 13.48 6.66
C LEU A 205 7.73 14.42 5.59
N ALA A 206 6.87 13.94 4.70
CA ALA A 206 6.18 14.77 3.72
C ALA A 206 5.35 15.88 4.39
N VAL A 207 4.62 15.56 5.47
CA VAL A 207 3.93 16.57 6.29
C VAL A 207 4.89 17.56 6.91
N LYS A 208 5.98 17.07 7.52
CA LYS A 208 7.00 17.89 8.19
C LYS A 208 7.62 18.93 7.24
N TYR A 209 7.86 18.53 5.99
CA TYR A 209 8.50 19.36 4.96
C TYR A 209 7.51 20.04 4.00
N GLY A 210 6.21 20.09 4.34
CA GLY A 210 5.23 20.89 3.61
C GLY A 210 4.92 20.35 2.20
N CYS A 211 4.83 19.03 2.04
CA CYS A 211 4.39 18.41 0.80
C CYS A 211 3.04 18.95 0.36
N HIS A 212 2.88 19.25 -0.93
CA HIS A 212 1.66 19.82 -1.48
C HIS A 212 0.64 18.78 -1.88
N SER A 213 1.07 17.67 -2.47
CA SER A 213 0.19 16.52 -2.77
C SER A 213 0.91 15.19 -2.58
N LEU A 214 0.15 14.16 -2.22
CA LEU A 214 0.65 12.84 -1.89
C LEU A 214 -0.35 11.78 -2.32
N ASN A 215 0.14 10.66 -2.83
CA ASN A 215 -0.63 9.45 -3.10
C ASN A 215 0.28 8.22 -2.96
N ASP A 216 -0.26 7.05 -2.60
CA ASP A 216 0.50 5.81 -2.71
C ASP A 216 0.34 5.20 -4.11
N ILE A 217 1.29 4.38 -4.53
CA ILE A 217 1.29 3.74 -5.84
C ILE A 217 0.73 2.33 -5.69
N SER A 218 -0.58 2.22 -5.79
CA SER A 218 -1.35 0.97 -5.66
C SER A 218 -1.75 0.37 -7.01
N ASP A 219 -2.10 1.19 -8.01
CA ASP A 219 -2.50 0.76 -9.36
C ASP A 219 -1.39 0.97 -10.41
N GLY A 220 -0.36 1.73 -10.09
CA GLY A 220 0.79 2.06 -10.92
C GLY A 220 0.97 3.57 -11.09
N LEU A 221 2.21 4.02 -11.28
CA LEU A 221 2.57 5.45 -11.33
C LEU A 221 1.71 6.27 -12.30
N ALA A 222 1.26 5.67 -13.42
CA ALA A 222 0.43 6.36 -14.39
C ALA A 222 -0.96 6.71 -13.83
N SER A 223 -1.58 5.79 -13.07
CA SER A 223 -2.87 6.00 -12.42
C SER A 223 -2.77 7.14 -11.40
N GLU A 224 -1.92 6.99 -10.40
CA GLU A 224 -1.82 7.91 -9.27
C GLU A 224 -1.33 9.29 -9.67
N SER A 225 -0.44 9.38 -10.68
CA SER A 225 -0.03 10.67 -11.24
C SER A 225 -1.21 11.41 -11.91
N ASN A 226 -2.09 10.68 -12.62
CA ASN A 226 -3.28 11.28 -13.22
C ASN A 226 -4.29 11.72 -12.15
N GLU A 227 -4.42 11.00 -11.04
CA GLU A 227 -5.27 11.40 -9.93
C GLU A 227 -4.77 12.71 -9.28
N ILE A 228 -3.47 12.84 -9.03
CA ILE A 228 -2.88 14.10 -8.52
C ILE A 228 -3.10 15.23 -9.52
N ALA A 229 -2.81 15.01 -10.82
CA ALA A 229 -2.97 16.02 -11.86
C ALA A 229 -4.43 16.51 -11.95
N ALA A 230 -5.38 15.59 -11.97
CA ALA A 230 -6.81 15.89 -12.04
C ALA A 230 -7.31 16.62 -10.78
N ALA A 231 -6.97 16.10 -9.59
CA ALA A 231 -7.39 16.68 -8.32
C ALA A 231 -6.82 18.08 -8.07
N SER A 232 -5.60 18.36 -8.58
CA SER A 232 -4.91 19.64 -8.43
C SER A 232 -5.15 20.61 -9.60
N HIS A 233 -5.80 20.17 -10.69
CA HIS A 233 -5.99 20.94 -11.91
C HIS A 233 -4.70 21.48 -12.54
N VAL A 234 -3.64 20.66 -12.52
CA VAL A 234 -2.31 20.98 -13.07
C VAL A 234 -1.86 19.88 -14.02
N ASP A 235 -0.84 20.16 -14.85
CA ASP A 235 -0.21 19.11 -15.64
C ASP A 235 1.06 18.60 -14.94
N LEU A 236 1.29 17.29 -14.97
CA LEU A 236 2.54 16.67 -14.53
C LEU A 236 3.36 16.24 -15.76
N ILE A 237 4.64 16.62 -15.79
CA ILE A 237 5.60 16.20 -16.81
C ILE A 237 6.59 15.24 -16.16
N LEU A 238 6.44 13.95 -16.42
CA LEU A 238 7.32 12.90 -15.91
C LEU A 238 8.44 12.62 -16.92
N ASP A 239 9.67 12.49 -16.46
CA ASP A 239 10.82 12.07 -17.26
C ASP A 239 11.02 10.55 -17.09
N LYS A 240 10.75 9.78 -18.14
CA LYS A 240 10.84 8.32 -18.13
C LYS A 240 12.19 7.81 -17.63
N LEU A 241 13.28 8.49 -18.04
CA LEU A 241 14.65 8.07 -17.68
C LEU A 241 15.00 8.34 -16.21
N GLN A 242 14.23 9.18 -15.52
CA GLN A 242 14.40 9.46 -14.09
C GLN A 242 13.59 8.50 -13.20
N ILE A 243 12.66 7.70 -13.77
CA ILE A 243 11.89 6.73 -12.98
C ILE A 243 12.85 5.66 -12.45
N PRO A 244 12.95 5.50 -11.12
CA PRO A 244 13.90 4.58 -10.52
C PRO A 244 13.44 3.13 -10.66
N LEU A 245 14.31 2.29 -11.23
CA LEU A 245 14.09 0.87 -11.46
C LEU A 245 15.17 0.05 -10.78
N SER A 246 14.79 -1.02 -10.07
CA SER A 246 15.77 -1.90 -9.41
C SER A 246 16.59 -2.72 -10.43
N ASP A 247 17.80 -3.10 -10.03
CA ASP A 247 18.65 -3.98 -10.86
C ASP A 247 18.01 -5.35 -11.06
N GLU A 248 17.25 -5.83 -10.07
CA GLU A 248 16.59 -7.13 -10.16
C GLU A 248 15.43 -7.10 -11.16
N LEU A 249 14.66 -6.00 -11.21
CA LEU A 249 13.64 -5.74 -12.23
C LEU A 249 14.27 -5.71 -13.63
N ARG A 250 15.38 -4.98 -13.81
CA ARG A 250 16.07 -4.91 -15.11
C ARG A 250 16.51 -6.30 -15.58
N ARG A 251 17.14 -7.10 -14.70
CA ARG A 251 17.56 -8.49 -15.02
C ARG A 251 16.37 -9.37 -15.38
N TRP A 252 15.25 -9.26 -14.67
CA TRP A 252 14.03 -9.99 -15.01
C TRP A 252 13.52 -9.61 -16.40
N CYS A 253 13.49 -8.33 -16.71
CA CYS A 253 13.03 -7.84 -18.01
C CYS A 253 13.94 -8.24 -19.17
N GLU A 254 15.27 -8.30 -18.97
CA GLU A 254 16.21 -8.84 -19.96
C GLU A 254 15.92 -10.32 -20.30
N VAL A 255 15.56 -11.11 -19.30
CA VAL A 255 15.26 -12.55 -19.50
C VAL A 255 13.85 -12.75 -20.06
N SER A 256 12.86 -12.03 -19.56
CA SER A 256 11.44 -12.18 -19.94
C SER A 256 11.07 -11.46 -21.25
N GLY A 257 11.94 -10.56 -21.75
CA GLY A 257 11.67 -9.74 -22.92
C GLY A 257 10.63 -8.64 -22.69
N LYS A 258 10.30 -8.32 -21.42
CA LYS A 258 9.31 -7.29 -21.05
C LYS A 258 9.97 -5.93 -20.83
N ASP A 259 9.20 -4.85 -21.00
CA ASP A 259 9.67 -3.49 -20.71
C ASP A 259 9.60 -3.20 -19.20
N PRO A 260 10.72 -2.87 -18.53
CA PRO A 260 10.71 -2.54 -17.10
C PRO A 260 9.88 -1.28 -16.77
N TYR A 261 9.77 -0.34 -17.72
CA TYR A 261 8.93 0.82 -17.53
C TYR A 261 7.43 0.52 -17.59
N ALA A 262 7.02 -0.55 -18.30
CA ALA A 262 5.63 -1.00 -18.25
C ALA A 262 5.24 -1.42 -16.82
N TYR A 263 6.11 -2.15 -16.12
CA TYR A 263 5.88 -2.48 -14.70
C TYR A 263 5.83 -1.25 -13.82
N ALA A 264 6.76 -0.30 -13.97
CA ALA A 264 6.79 0.90 -13.14
C ALA A 264 5.59 1.83 -13.37
N LEU A 265 5.10 1.91 -14.61
CA LEU A 265 3.99 2.80 -14.96
C LEU A 265 2.61 2.19 -14.67
N THR A 266 2.45 0.88 -14.85
CA THR A 266 1.13 0.22 -14.83
C THR A 266 1.07 -1.06 -13.98
N GLY A 267 2.18 -1.47 -13.40
CA GLY A 267 2.21 -2.56 -12.42
C GLY A 267 1.68 -2.06 -11.08
N GLY A 268 0.68 -2.75 -10.54
CA GLY A 268 0.09 -2.39 -9.25
C GLY A 268 0.87 -2.91 -8.04
N GLU A 269 0.41 -2.48 -6.88
CA GLU A 269 0.80 -2.98 -5.56
C GLU A 269 2.27 -2.69 -5.17
N ASP A 270 2.89 -1.63 -5.71
CA ASP A 270 4.23 -1.21 -5.26
C ASP A 270 4.16 -0.59 -3.84
N TYR A 271 3.04 0.08 -3.49
CA TYR A 271 2.83 0.75 -2.20
C TYR A 271 3.96 1.72 -1.82
N GLU A 272 4.62 2.26 -2.84
CA GLU A 272 5.52 3.39 -2.75
C GLU A 272 4.71 4.69 -2.77
N LEU A 273 5.32 5.84 -2.47
CA LEU A 273 4.64 7.14 -2.52
C LEU A 273 5.07 7.95 -3.74
N VAL A 274 4.10 8.60 -4.39
CA VAL A 274 4.32 9.70 -5.33
C VAL A 274 3.87 11.00 -4.68
N LEU A 275 4.71 12.04 -4.77
CA LEU A 275 4.46 13.31 -4.10
C LEU A 275 4.87 14.52 -4.95
N THR A 276 4.28 15.69 -4.63
CA THR A 276 4.70 16.97 -5.19
C THR A 276 5.02 17.97 -4.10
N MET A 277 6.08 18.73 -4.27
CA MET A 277 6.49 19.74 -3.30
C MET A 277 7.43 20.79 -3.91
N ALA A 278 7.59 21.91 -3.21
CA ALA A 278 8.50 22.95 -3.61
C ALA A 278 9.96 22.43 -3.71
N PRO A 279 10.78 22.92 -4.66
CA PRO A 279 12.15 22.42 -4.86
C PRO A 279 13.02 22.50 -3.62
N ASP A 280 12.97 23.58 -2.86
CA ASP A 280 13.82 23.75 -1.67
C ASP A 280 13.45 22.74 -0.57
N ASP A 281 12.14 22.51 -0.36
CA ASP A 281 11.64 21.54 0.61
C ASP A 281 11.94 20.10 0.19
N PHE A 282 11.90 19.81 -1.13
CA PHE A 282 12.31 18.51 -1.67
C PHE A 282 13.76 18.17 -1.31
N TYR A 283 14.69 19.12 -1.46
CA TYR A 283 16.08 18.84 -1.13
C TYR A 283 16.30 18.62 0.36
N LEU A 284 15.58 19.35 1.22
CA LEU A 284 15.60 19.12 2.67
C LEU A 284 15.03 17.74 3.04
N LEU A 285 13.91 17.37 2.46
CA LEU A 285 13.32 16.04 2.66
C LEU A 285 14.28 14.94 2.18
N LYS A 286 14.90 15.11 1.03
CA LYS A 286 15.84 14.13 0.45
C LYS A 286 17.09 13.92 1.30
N GLU A 287 17.56 14.93 2.04
CA GLU A 287 18.67 14.77 3.00
C GLU A 287 18.29 13.82 4.14
N GLU A 288 17.03 13.82 4.59
CA GLU A 288 16.53 12.95 5.67
C GLU A 288 16.07 11.59 5.13
N PHE A 289 15.50 11.55 3.92
CA PHE A 289 15.04 10.34 3.23
C PHE A 289 15.73 10.19 1.86
N SER A 290 16.91 9.61 1.85
CA SER A 290 17.78 9.54 0.66
C SER A 290 17.21 8.73 -0.52
N ALA A 291 16.26 7.81 -0.25
CA ALA A 291 15.60 6.96 -1.26
C ALA A 291 14.47 7.69 -2.03
N LEU A 292 14.38 9.02 -1.94
CA LEU A 292 13.44 9.82 -2.71
C LEU A 292 14.08 10.23 -4.05
N THR A 293 13.36 10.09 -5.16
CA THR A 293 13.86 10.40 -6.51
C THR A 293 12.93 11.38 -7.21
N ALA A 294 13.49 12.52 -7.66
CA ALA A 294 12.77 13.45 -8.51
C ALA A 294 12.59 12.83 -9.91
N ILE A 295 11.35 12.71 -10.38
CA ILE A 295 10.99 12.09 -11.65
C ILE A 295 10.30 13.06 -12.61
N GLY A 296 10.01 14.29 -12.19
CA GLY A 296 9.28 15.22 -13.03
C GLY A 296 9.03 16.57 -12.37
N ARG A 297 8.15 17.34 -13.00
CA ARG A 297 7.72 18.67 -12.53
C ARG A 297 6.27 18.92 -12.78
N VAL A 298 5.69 19.77 -11.95
CA VAL A 298 4.32 20.27 -12.11
C VAL A 298 4.35 21.55 -12.96
N GLN A 299 3.41 21.65 -13.90
CA GLN A 299 3.20 22.82 -14.75
C GLN A 299 1.75 23.28 -14.70
N ALA A 300 1.50 24.54 -15.03
CA ALA A 300 0.14 25.03 -15.24
C ALA A 300 -0.51 24.24 -16.38
N GLY A 301 -1.72 23.74 -16.14
CA GLY A 301 -2.37 22.86 -17.11
C GLY A 301 -3.83 22.57 -16.79
N SER A 302 -4.32 21.45 -17.28
CA SER A 302 -5.74 21.07 -17.23
C SER A 302 -5.99 19.70 -16.58
N GLY A 303 -5.02 19.15 -15.86
CA GLY A 303 -5.15 17.85 -15.20
C GLY A 303 -4.65 16.69 -16.05
N LYS A 304 -3.58 16.87 -16.80
CA LYS A 304 -2.99 15.82 -17.65
C LYS A 304 -1.60 15.42 -17.19
N VAL A 305 -1.25 14.18 -17.46
CA VAL A 305 0.12 13.69 -17.27
C VAL A 305 0.79 13.47 -18.62
N TYR A 306 2.03 13.89 -18.73
CA TYR A 306 2.86 13.68 -19.89
C TYR A 306 4.10 12.87 -19.52
N LEU A 307 4.44 11.88 -20.33
CA LEU A 307 5.68 11.12 -20.22
C LEU A 307 6.65 11.61 -21.30
N LYS A 308 7.80 12.11 -20.84
CA LYS A 308 8.91 12.53 -21.68
C LYS A 308 9.92 11.38 -21.79
N ASP A 309 10.23 10.96 -23.02
CA ASP A 309 11.25 9.97 -23.36
C ASP A 309 12.26 10.64 -24.33
N GLY A 310 13.34 11.15 -23.79
CA GLY A 310 14.31 11.97 -24.54
C GLY A 310 13.66 13.23 -25.11
N HIS A 311 13.56 13.31 -26.44
CA HIS A 311 12.93 14.43 -27.16
C HIS A 311 11.45 14.21 -27.45
N HIS A 312 10.93 13.02 -27.18
CA HIS A 312 9.53 12.70 -27.42
C HIS A 312 8.73 12.92 -26.13
N THR A 313 7.54 13.53 -26.28
CA THR A 313 6.61 13.71 -25.15
C THR A 313 5.23 13.26 -25.62
N GLN A 314 4.62 12.41 -24.82
CA GLN A 314 3.28 11.89 -25.12
C GLN A 314 2.39 12.00 -23.88
N VAL A 315 1.09 12.08 -24.08
CA VAL A 315 0.12 12.00 -22.97
C VAL A 315 0.21 10.61 -22.37
N LEU A 316 0.39 10.56 -21.05
CA LEU A 316 0.30 9.33 -20.27
C LEU A 316 -1.14 9.26 -19.74
N ALA A 317 -1.97 8.45 -20.40
CA ALA A 317 -3.33 8.22 -19.95
C ALA A 317 -3.34 7.44 -18.61
N PRO A 318 -4.39 7.61 -17.79
CA PRO A 318 -4.56 6.76 -16.61
C PRO A 318 -4.65 5.30 -17.08
N SER A 319 -3.71 4.50 -16.63
CA SER A 319 -3.59 3.08 -16.94
C SER A 319 -2.97 2.37 -15.73
N GLY A 320 -3.49 1.21 -15.40
CA GLY A 320 -3.09 0.44 -14.23
C GLY A 320 -4.12 -0.64 -13.97
N TRP A 321 -4.10 -1.19 -12.78
CA TRP A 321 -5.07 -2.19 -12.38
C TRP A 321 -6.48 -1.60 -12.32
N ASN A 322 -7.48 -2.35 -12.85
CA ASN A 322 -8.89 -1.96 -12.76
C ASN A 322 -9.74 -3.20 -12.51
N HIS A 323 -10.49 -3.20 -11.41
CA HIS A 323 -11.33 -4.32 -10.97
C HIS A 323 -12.43 -4.72 -11.96
N PHE A 324 -12.90 -3.81 -12.81
CA PHE A 324 -14.03 -4.00 -13.70
C PHE A 324 -13.67 -4.02 -15.19
N SER A 325 -12.48 -3.60 -15.57
CA SER A 325 -11.94 -3.87 -16.90
C SER A 325 -11.34 -5.27 -16.86
N GLY A 326 -12.04 -6.24 -17.46
CA GLY A 326 -11.57 -7.62 -17.51
C GLY A 326 -10.15 -7.69 -18.07
N GLY A 327 -9.21 -8.05 -17.19
CA GLY A 327 -7.92 -8.53 -17.64
C GLY A 327 -8.17 -9.88 -18.31
N GLU A 328 -8.09 -9.95 -19.64
CA GLU A 328 -7.88 -11.19 -20.38
C GLU A 328 -6.47 -11.73 -20.14
#